data_4a8c7351eaf654551520d00dcb8ce673
#
_entry.id   4a8c7351eaf654551520d00dcb8ce673
#
_cell.length_a   1.000
_cell.length_b   1.000
_cell.length_c   1.000
_cell.angle_alpha   90.00
_cell.angle_beta   90.00
_cell.angle_gamma   90.00
#
_symmetry.space_group_name_H-M   'P 1'
#
loop_
_entity.id
_entity.type
_entity.pdbx_description
1 polymer ?
#
loop_
_entity_poly.entity_id
_entity_poly.type
_entity_poly.pdbx_seq_one_letter_code
_entity_poly.pdbx_strand_id
1 'polypeptide(L)'
;MTDLLDKLWQGMQAGAITAALPETRVDDGQTLQLALLQKWLDTGETLGGYKIGLTSGAARNMFGEGIRPFGFILSSRIHRSGDILDRSSIGALGLENELVFRVAEDIASDSADSQLARSVVDGVAPGFEINQIRLKTGASQGIRIAENLTQWGIVAGNFIGPDQNFDDLTVSLTKGGETVQKTAASGHIDNHFESIAALINRLHQFGLGLKKGQLLITGSYTRQTVNAPGKWVGDFEGIGKVEVTVT
;
A
#
# COMPACT_ATOMS: atom_id res chain seq x y z
N MET A 1 7.04 -5.60 -25.10
CA MET A 1 7.00 -5.78 -23.63
C MET A 1 8.31 -5.37 -22.97
N THR A 2 9.47 -5.79 -23.45
CA THR A 2 10.79 -5.49 -22.88
C THR A 2 11.07 -3.98 -22.74
N ASP A 3 10.88 -3.19 -23.80
CA ASP A 3 11.11 -1.73 -23.79
C ASP A 3 10.23 -0.99 -22.76
N LEU A 4 8.96 -1.39 -22.60
CA LEU A 4 8.06 -0.80 -21.60
C LEU A 4 8.49 -1.15 -20.17
N LEU A 5 8.86 -2.42 -19.93
CA LEU A 5 9.35 -2.87 -18.63
C LEU A 5 10.65 -2.13 -18.25
N ASP A 6 11.56 -1.90 -19.19
CA ASP A 6 12.81 -1.19 -18.94
C ASP A 6 12.57 0.31 -18.64
N LYS A 7 11.64 0.96 -19.35
CA LYS A 7 11.23 2.34 -19.05
C LYS A 7 10.62 2.47 -17.65
N LEU A 8 9.74 1.53 -17.25
CA LEU A 8 9.16 1.50 -15.91
C LEU A 8 10.24 1.25 -14.85
N TRP A 9 11.13 0.28 -15.07
CA TRP A 9 12.24 -0.03 -14.18
C TRP A 9 13.15 1.18 -13.93
N GLN A 10 13.62 1.84 -14.99
CA GLN A 10 14.45 3.04 -14.89
C GLN A 10 13.73 4.17 -14.15
N GLY A 11 12.45 4.37 -14.46
CA GLY A 11 11.62 5.37 -13.78
C GLY A 11 11.41 5.09 -12.29
N MET A 12 11.23 3.82 -11.91
CA MET A 12 11.12 3.44 -10.51
C MET A 12 12.42 3.68 -9.73
N GLN A 13 13.57 3.39 -10.33
CA GLN A 13 14.87 3.67 -9.73
C GLN A 13 15.16 5.16 -9.63
N ALA A 14 14.75 5.94 -10.62
CA ALA A 14 14.93 7.39 -10.65
C ALA A 14 13.90 8.16 -9.80
N GLY A 15 12.86 7.49 -9.28
CA GLY A 15 11.76 8.12 -8.55
C GLY A 15 10.79 8.92 -9.41
N ALA A 16 10.94 8.90 -10.74
CA ALA A 16 10.05 9.59 -11.69
C ALA A 16 10.04 8.88 -13.05
N ILE A 17 8.85 8.71 -13.62
CA ILE A 17 8.66 8.13 -14.95
C ILE A 17 8.36 9.26 -15.91
N THR A 18 9.38 9.66 -16.69
CA THR A 18 9.28 10.78 -17.63
C THR A 18 9.00 10.32 -19.06
N ALA A 19 9.25 9.04 -19.37
CA ALA A 19 9.02 8.47 -20.69
C ALA A 19 7.53 8.47 -21.06
N ALA A 20 7.23 8.62 -22.34
CA ALA A 20 5.89 8.35 -22.85
C ALA A 20 5.59 6.86 -22.76
N LEU A 21 4.44 6.54 -22.17
CA LEU A 21 3.99 5.17 -21.95
C LEU A 21 2.69 4.92 -22.73
N PRO A 22 2.53 3.73 -23.30
CA PRO A 22 1.33 3.40 -24.08
C PRO A 22 0.12 3.19 -23.16
N GLU A 23 -1.07 3.26 -23.75
CA GLU A 23 -2.28 2.74 -23.12
C GLU A 23 -2.07 1.26 -22.76
N THR A 24 -2.41 0.91 -21.53
CA THR A 24 -2.21 -0.43 -20.99
C THR A 24 -3.46 -0.87 -20.24
N ARG A 25 -3.90 -2.10 -20.46
CA ARG A 25 -5.05 -2.67 -19.77
C ARG A 25 -4.70 -3.03 -18.32
N VAL A 26 -5.70 -3.16 -17.47
CA VAL A 26 -5.54 -3.48 -16.03
C VAL A 26 -4.72 -4.76 -15.81
N ASP A 27 -5.08 -5.86 -16.48
CA ASP A 27 -4.40 -7.16 -16.29
C ASP A 27 -2.99 -7.19 -16.88
N ASP A 28 -2.78 -6.50 -18.01
CA ASP A 28 -1.44 -6.33 -18.59
C ASP A 28 -0.55 -5.49 -17.65
N GLY A 29 -1.14 -4.48 -17.00
CA GLY A 29 -0.46 -3.68 -15.97
C GLY A 29 -0.06 -4.50 -14.76
N GLN A 30 -0.91 -5.43 -14.30
CA GLN A 30 -0.60 -6.32 -13.19
C GLN A 30 0.53 -7.29 -13.56
N THR A 31 0.52 -7.81 -14.78
CA THR A 31 1.61 -8.67 -15.29
C THR A 31 2.94 -7.91 -15.36
N LEU A 32 2.93 -6.68 -15.84
CA LEU A 32 4.13 -5.81 -15.86
C LEU A 32 4.64 -5.49 -14.45
N GLN A 33 3.73 -5.24 -13.50
CA GLN A 33 4.10 -5.00 -12.11
C GLN A 33 4.82 -6.22 -11.50
N LEU A 34 4.33 -7.43 -11.76
CA LEU A 34 4.98 -8.65 -11.28
C LEU A 34 6.34 -8.87 -11.95
N ALA A 35 6.50 -8.50 -13.23
CA ALA A 35 7.80 -8.50 -13.88
C ALA A 35 8.77 -7.47 -13.26
N LEU A 36 8.27 -6.31 -12.81
CA LEU A 36 9.07 -5.34 -12.05
C LEU A 36 9.44 -5.86 -10.67
N LEU A 37 8.51 -6.53 -9.97
CA LEU A 37 8.83 -7.20 -8.72
C LEU A 37 9.97 -8.21 -8.93
N GLN A 38 9.90 -9.04 -9.98
CA GLN A 38 10.98 -9.99 -10.28
C GLN A 38 12.33 -9.28 -10.50
N LYS A 39 12.36 -8.15 -11.21
CA LYS A 39 13.59 -7.35 -11.34
C LYS A 39 14.15 -6.91 -9.97
N TRP A 40 13.31 -6.50 -9.03
CA TRP A 40 13.75 -6.19 -7.66
C TRP A 40 14.31 -7.41 -6.94
N LEU A 41 13.64 -8.56 -7.03
CA LEU A 41 14.11 -9.82 -6.42
C LEU A 41 15.45 -10.25 -7.00
N ASP A 42 15.68 -10.06 -8.31
CA ASP A 42 16.94 -10.36 -9.00
C ASP A 42 18.10 -9.44 -8.52
N THR A 43 17.81 -8.29 -7.92
CA THR A 43 18.82 -7.43 -7.25
C THR A 43 19.13 -7.83 -5.81
N GLY A 44 18.47 -8.87 -5.28
CA GLY A 44 18.61 -9.33 -3.89
C GLY A 44 17.58 -8.77 -2.92
N GLU A 45 16.63 -7.98 -3.40
CA GLU A 45 15.48 -7.55 -2.59
C GLU A 45 14.58 -8.74 -2.24
N THR A 46 13.80 -8.58 -1.18
CA THR A 46 12.80 -9.58 -0.78
C THR A 46 11.42 -8.97 -0.67
N LEU A 47 10.41 -9.79 -0.89
CA LEU A 47 9.02 -9.40 -0.81
C LEU A 47 8.55 -9.38 0.65
N GLY A 48 8.26 -8.19 1.16
CA GLY A 48 7.80 -7.98 2.54
C GLY A 48 6.28 -8.03 2.70
N GLY A 49 5.53 -7.89 1.63
CA GLY A 49 4.07 -7.92 1.68
C GLY A 49 3.39 -7.27 0.49
N TYR A 50 2.13 -6.91 0.68
CA TYR A 50 1.29 -6.36 -0.38
C TYR A 50 0.40 -5.22 0.13
N LYS A 51 0.00 -4.35 -0.80
CA LYS A 51 -1.13 -3.45 -0.62
C LYS A 51 -2.29 -3.85 -1.51
N ILE A 52 -3.51 -3.60 -1.07
CA ILE A 52 -4.66 -3.63 -1.96
C ILE A 52 -5.13 -2.19 -2.21
N GLY A 53 -5.38 -1.86 -3.46
CA GLY A 53 -5.73 -0.52 -3.89
C GLY A 53 -7.22 -0.33 -4.15
N LEU A 54 -7.63 0.95 -4.21
CA LEU A 54 -8.97 1.40 -4.61
C LEU A 54 -10.10 0.95 -3.67
N THR A 55 -9.81 0.93 -2.39
CA THR A 55 -10.71 0.46 -1.33
C THR A 55 -11.30 1.60 -0.49
N SER A 56 -10.88 2.84 -0.71
CA SER A 56 -11.28 3.95 0.17
C SER A 56 -11.43 5.28 -0.56
N GLY A 57 -12.18 6.20 0.06
CA GLY A 57 -12.36 7.58 -0.35
C GLY A 57 -12.79 7.74 -1.81
N ALA A 58 -12.34 8.81 -2.44
CA ALA A 58 -12.66 9.12 -3.84
C ALA A 58 -11.98 8.18 -4.84
N ALA A 59 -10.97 7.40 -4.42
CA ALA A 59 -10.30 6.43 -5.27
C ALA A 59 -11.05 5.09 -5.37
N ARG A 60 -12.00 4.84 -4.45
CA ARG A 60 -12.82 3.63 -4.47
C ARG A 60 -13.46 3.43 -5.83
N ASN A 61 -13.28 2.24 -6.40
CA ASN A 61 -13.82 1.86 -7.70
C ASN A 61 -13.38 2.73 -8.90
N MET A 62 -12.28 3.50 -8.78
CA MET A 62 -11.78 4.37 -9.87
C MET A 62 -11.49 3.58 -11.17
N PHE A 63 -11.14 2.28 -11.08
CA PHE A 63 -10.88 1.42 -12.25
C PHE A 63 -12.09 0.57 -12.65
N GLY A 64 -13.23 0.76 -12.01
CA GLY A 64 -14.46 -0.01 -12.16
C GLY A 64 -14.88 -0.64 -10.84
N GLU A 65 -16.16 -0.94 -10.74
CA GLU A 65 -16.74 -1.52 -9.52
C GLU A 65 -16.09 -2.88 -9.22
N GLY A 66 -15.67 -3.08 -7.98
CA GLY A 66 -15.06 -4.33 -7.50
C GLY A 66 -13.64 -4.59 -8.00
N ILE A 67 -13.06 -3.73 -8.86
CA ILE A 67 -11.67 -3.89 -9.30
C ILE A 67 -10.73 -3.49 -8.15
N ARG A 68 -9.99 -4.47 -7.64
CA ARG A 68 -9.04 -4.32 -6.52
C ARG A 68 -7.65 -4.75 -6.96
N PRO A 69 -6.86 -3.86 -7.60
CA PRO A 69 -5.47 -4.15 -7.93
C PRO A 69 -4.63 -4.23 -6.66
N PHE A 70 -3.54 -4.96 -6.72
CA PHE A 70 -2.57 -4.99 -5.62
C PHE A 70 -1.23 -4.37 -6.02
N GLY A 71 -0.47 -3.93 -5.01
CA GLY A 71 0.92 -3.52 -5.10
C GLY A 71 1.79 -4.39 -4.20
N PHE A 72 3.09 -4.47 -4.48
CA PHE A 72 4.05 -5.16 -3.64
C PHE A 72 4.78 -4.19 -2.69
N ILE A 73 5.20 -4.71 -1.54
CA ILE A 73 6.01 -4.01 -0.54
C ILE A 73 7.34 -4.74 -0.42
N LEU A 74 8.46 -4.05 -0.68
CA LEU A 74 9.80 -4.61 -0.49
C LEU A 74 10.15 -4.62 1.00
N SER A 75 10.82 -5.67 1.47
CA SER A 75 11.19 -5.80 2.88
C SER A 75 12.12 -4.67 3.35
N SER A 76 13.02 -4.20 2.49
CA SER A 76 13.92 -3.08 2.76
C SER A 76 13.20 -1.73 2.95
N ARG A 77 11.92 -1.65 2.57
CA ARG A 77 11.07 -0.45 2.66
C ARG A 77 9.98 -0.56 3.73
N ILE A 78 10.14 -1.50 4.65
CA ILE A 78 9.31 -1.62 5.85
C ILE A 78 10.03 -0.93 7.00
N HIS A 79 9.53 0.23 7.39
CA HIS A 79 10.03 1.05 8.47
C HIS A 79 9.22 0.83 9.75
N ARG A 80 9.78 1.27 10.87
CA ARG A 80 9.13 1.24 12.18
C ARG A 80 8.69 2.63 12.61
N SER A 81 7.67 2.68 13.44
CA SER A 81 7.27 3.93 14.08
C SER A 81 8.45 4.56 14.83
N GLY A 82 8.70 5.84 14.57
CA GLY A 82 9.83 6.60 15.10
C GLY A 82 11.02 6.73 14.14
N ASP A 83 11.04 6.00 13.01
CA ASP A 83 12.10 6.10 12.01
C ASP A 83 12.16 7.50 11.36
N ILE A 84 13.29 7.79 10.76
CA ILE A 84 13.55 9.00 9.98
C ILE A 84 13.58 8.63 8.50
N LEU A 85 12.81 9.34 7.70
CA LEU A 85 12.79 9.20 6.25
C LEU A 85 13.46 10.41 5.60
N ASP A 86 14.48 10.15 4.80
CA ASP A 86 15.06 11.17 3.94
C ASP A 86 14.20 11.36 2.69
N ARG A 87 13.49 12.48 2.61
CA ARG A 87 12.64 12.82 1.47
C ARG A 87 13.43 12.92 0.16
N SER A 88 14.70 13.32 0.22
CA SER A 88 15.52 13.44 -0.98
C SER A 88 15.72 12.10 -1.69
N SER A 89 15.74 11.01 -0.95
CA SER A 89 15.85 9.64 -1.49
C SER A 89 14.54 9.09 -2.06
N ILE A 90 13.39 9.68 -1.68
CA ILE A 90 12.07 9.23 -2.12
C ILE A 90 11.53 10.11 -3.25
N GLY A 91 11.81 11.42 -3.22
CA GLY A 91 11.31 12.37 -4.21
C GLY A 91 9.92 12.90 -3.85
N ALA A 92 8.96 12.82 -4.76
CA ALA A 92 7.59 13.32 -4.54
C ALA A 92 6.83 12.38 -3.59
N LEU A 93 6.93 12.66 -2.29
CA LEU A 93 6.46 11.84 -1.20
C LEU A 93 5.03 12.16 -0.80
N GLY A 94 4.20 11.12 -0.62
CA GLY A 94 2.92 11.17 0.06
C GLY A 94 2.89 10.27 1.28
N LEU A 95 2.09 10.63 2.27
CA LEU A 95 1.77 9.80 3.44
C LEU A 95 0.27 9.54 3.50
N GLU A 96 -0.09 8.30 3.76
CA GLU A 96 -1.46 7.87 3.98
C GLU A 96 -1.55 7.07 5.27
N ASN A 97 -2.49 7.43 6.17
CA ASN A 97 -2.79 6.58 7.32
C ASN A 97 -3.48 5.30 6.82
N GLU A 98 -2.91 4.15 7.14
CA GLU A 98 -3.45 2.83 6.85
C GLU A 98 -3.28 1.88 8.03
N LEU A 99 -4.16 0.89 8.16
CA LEU A 99 -3.91 -0.24 9.05
C LEU A 99 -2.96 -1.23 8.37
N VAL A 100 -2.00 -1.72 9.15
CA VAL A 100 -1.06 -2.76 8.73
C VAL A 100 -1.45 -4.07 9.38
N PHE A 101 -1.73 -5.09 8.58
CA PHE A 101 -2.07 -6.44 9.05
C PHE A 101 -0.88 -7.37 8.84
N ARG A 102 -0.64 -8.27 9.80
CA ARG A 102 0.43 -9.27 9.71
C ARG A 102 -0.14 -10.65 9.43
N VAL A 103 0.42 -11.32 8.41
CA VAL A 103 0.02 -12.67 8.01
C VAL A 103 0.58 -13.71 8.97
N ALA A 104 -0.28 -14.55 9.54
CA ALA A 104 0.05 -15.59 10.52
C ALA A 104 0.59 -16.87 9.89
N GLU A 105 0.12 -17.22 8.71
CA GLU A 105 0.44 -18.47 8.02
C GLU A 105 0.39 -18.32 6.49
N ASP A 106 1.04 -19.23 5.79
CA ASP A 106 1.01 -19.27 4.33
C ASP A 106 -0.39 -19.59 3.82
N ILE A 107 -0.88 -18.81 2.85
CA ILE A 107 -2.18 -19.07 2.21
C ILE A 107 -2.17 -18.74 0.73
N ALA A 108 -2.83 -19.60 -0.05
CA ALA A 108 -3.25 -19.36 -1.42
C ALA A 108 -4.65 -19.96 -1.62
N SER A 109 -5.60 -19.17 -2.12
CA SER A 109 -6.98 -19.59 -2.32
C SER A 109 -7.60 -18.78 -3.46
N ASP A 110 -8.49 -19.39 -4.22
CA ASP A 110 -9.32 -18.73 -5.24
C ASP A 110 -10.73 -18.38 -4.73
N SER A 111 -11.04 -18.76 -3.49
CA SER A 111 -12.35 -18.65 -2.87
C SER A 111 -12.27 -18.15 -1.41
N ALA A 112 -11.25 -17.34 -1.10
CA ALA A 112 -11.14 -16.72 0.20
C ALA A 112 -12.32 -15.77 0.45
N ASP A 113 -12.87 -15.85 1.65
CA ASP A 113 -13.85 -14.93 2.20
C ASP A 113 -13.27 -14.15 3.40
N SER A 114 -14.06 -13.24 3.97
CA SER A 114 -13.62 -12.42 5.10
C SER A 114 -13.32 -13.25 6.36
N GLN A 115 -13.96 -14.40 6.54
CA GLN A 115 -13.71 -15.29 7.68
C GLN A 115 -12.33 -15.95 7.54
N LEU A 116 -12.01 -16.49 6.36
CA LEU A 116 -10.69 -17.03 6.07
C LEU A 116 -9.61 -15.95 6.16
N ALA A 117 -9.86 -14.76 5.59
CA ALA A 117 -8.94 -13.64 5.68
C ALA A 117 -8.65 -13.23 7.15
N ARG A 118 -9.67 -13.24 8.02
CA ARG A 118 -9.48 -12.96 9.45
C ARG A 118 -8.65 -14.04 10.13
N SER A 119 -8.86 -15.32 9.82
CA SER A 119 -8.17 -16.44 10.48
C SER A 119 -6.66 -16.48 10.17
N VAL A 120 -6.22 -15.93 9.03
CA VAL A 120 -4.81 -15.90 8.61
C VAL A 120 -4.06 -14.63 9.02
N VAL A 121 -4.67 -13.79 9.86
CA VAL A 121 -4.05 -12.56 10.40
C VAL A 121 -3.87 -12.70 11.91
N ASP A 122 -2.68 -12.44 12.43
CA ASP A 122 -2.35 -12.51 13.86
C ASP A 122 -2.10 -11.15 14.52
N GLY A 123 -2.08 -10.07 13.74
CA GLY A 123 -1.85 -8.75 14.29
C GLY A 123 -2.30 -7.62 13.38
N VAL A 124 -2.66 -6.50 14.01
CA VAL A 124 -2.95 -5.23 13.37
C VAL A 124 -2.14 -4.13 14.03
N ALA A 125 -1.65 -3.17 13.25
CA ALA A 125 -0.94 -2.00 13.74
C ALA A 125 -1.42 -0.73 13.04
N PRO A 126 -1.34 0.45 13.69
CA PRO A 126 -1.42 1.71 12.99
C PRO A 126 -0.22 1.85 12.05
N GLY A 127 -0.43 2.40 10.87
CA GLY A 127 0.66 2.54 9.91
C GLY A 127 0.53 3.72 8.97
N PHE A 128 1.59 3.93 8.23
CA PHE A 128 1.61 4.81 7.06
C PHE A 128 1.94 4.01 5.81
N GLU A 129 1.19 4.23 4.73
CA GLU A 129 1.73 4.00 3.39
C GLU A 129 2.61 5.19 3.02
N ILE A 130 3.80 4.90 2.49
CA ILE A 130 4.70 5.88 1.91
C ILE A 130 4.54 5.80 0.39
N ASN A 131 3.99 6.84 -0.19
CA ASN A 131 3.80 6.95 -1.62
C ASN A 131 4.98 7.69 -2.27
N GLN A 132 5.42 7.22 -3.43
CA GLN A 132 6.30 7.93 -4.36
C GLN A 132 5.51 8.24 -5.63
N ILE A 133 5.19 9.51 -5.86
CA ILE A 133 4.39 9.95 -7.02
C ILE A 133 5.31 10.01 -8.24
N ARG A 134 5.36 8.92 -9.03
CA ARG A 134 6.27 8.76 -10.18
C ARG A 134 5.67 9.18 -11.51
N LEU A 135 4.35 9.07 -11.65
CA LEU A 135 3.64 9.31 -12.91
C LEU A 135 3.13 10.74 -13.02
N LYS A 136 3.15 11.26 -14.23
CA LYS A 136 2.37 12.46 -14.58
C LYS A 136 0.88 12.12 -14.64
N THR A 137 0.04 13.15 -14.56
CA THR A 137 -1.40 13.03 -14.81
C THR A 137 -1.69 12.46 -16.19
N GLY A 138 -2.76 11.65 -16.31
CA GLY A 138 -3.19 11.09 -17.59
C GLY A 138 -2.63 9.69 -17.92
N ALA A 139 -1.84 9.08 -17.05
CA ALA A 139 -1.43 7.69 -17.24
C ALA A 139 -2.62 6.74 -17.19
N SER A 140 -2.62 5.72 -18.05
CA SER A 140 -3.65 4.69 -18.09
C SER A 140 -3.72 3.86 -16.81
N GLN A 141 -4.85 3.21 -16.58
CA GLN A 141 -5.07 2.38 -15.38
C GLN A 141 -4.02 1.26 -15.27
N GLY A 142 -3.72 0.58 -16.37
CA GLY A 142 -2.70 -0.47 -16.39
C GLY A 142 -1.30 0.06 -16.08
N ILE A 143 -0.92 1.25 -16.56
CA ILE A 143 0.36 1.86 -16.22
C ILE A 143 0.44 2.24 -14.73
N ARG A 144 -0.66 2.71 -14.12
CA ARG A 144 -0.72 2.99 -12.68
C ARG A 144 -0.50 1.73 -11.85
N ILE A 145 -1.04 0.58 -12.30
CA ILE A 145 -0.78 -0.71 -11.66
C ILE A 145 0.67 -1.14 -11.89
N ALA A 146 1.14 -1.06 -13.13
CA ALA A 146 2.48 -1.49 -13.51
C ALA A 146 3.58 -0.80 -12.70
N GLU A 147 3.44 0.51 -12.38
CA GLU A 147 4.40 1.24 -11.56
C GLU A 147 4.21 1.03 -10.04
N ASN A 148 3.42 0.02 -9.68
CA ASN A 148 3.16 -0.36 -8.29
C ASN A 148 2.22 0.59 -7.52
N LEU A 149 1.27 1.24 -8.19
CA LEU A 149 0.23 2.09 -7.57
C LEU A 149 0.80 3.16 -6.60
N THR A 150 1.88 3.82 -7.00
CA THR A 150 2.65 4.77 -6.18
C THR A 150 3.32 4.19 -4.95
N GLN A 151 3.10 2.92 -4.62
CA GLN A 151 3.68 2.27 -3.45
C GLN A 151 5.21 2.37 -3.46
N TRP A 152 5.78 2.91 -2.37
CA TRP A 152 7.23 2.93 -2.13
C TRP A 152 7.58 2.09 -0.90
N GLY A 153 6.92 2.31 0.23
CA GLY A 153 7.17 1.61 1.47
C GLY A 153 6.06 1.82 2.49
N ILE A 154 6.26 1.32 3.69
CA ILE A 154 5.34 1.51 4.82
C ILE A 154 6.10 1.85 6.10
N VAL A 155 5.42 2.49 7.05
CA VAL A 155 5.83 2.58 8.45
C VAL A 155 4.82 1.82 9.28
N ALA A 156 5.25 0.86 10.08
CA ALA A 156 4.37 0.10 10.97
C ALA A 156 4.59 0.50 12.43
N GLY A 157 3.50 0.71 13.14
CA GLY A 157 3.47 0.90 14.59
C GLY A 157 3.54 -0.43 15.36
N ASN A 158 3.17 -0.39 16.62
CA ASN A 158 3.11 -1.59 17.45
C ASN A 158 1.90 -2.45 17.09
N PHE A 159 2.14 -3.74 16.91
CA PHE A 159 1.08 -4.71 16.64
C PHE A 159 0.29 -5.05 17.91
N ILE A 160 -1.03 -5.11 17.77
CA ILE A 160 -1.98 -5.65 18.74
C ILE A 160 -2.75 -6.80 18.09
N GLY A 161 -3.58 -7.50 18.86
CA GLY A 161 -4.44 -8.57 18.33
C GLY A 161 -5.41 -8.04 17.25
N PRO A 162 -5.76 -8.87 16.25
CA PRO A 162 -6.57 -8.43 15.11
C PRO A 162 -8.07 -8.26 15.42
N ASP A 163 -8.53 -8.70 16.60
CA ASP A 163 -9.93 -8.63 17.00
C ASP A 163 -10.29 -7.23 17.53
N GLN A 164 -10.32 -6.26 16.63
CA GLN A 164 -10.67 -4.88 16.91
C GLN A 164 -11.92 -4.48 16.13
N ASN A 165 -12.63 -3.45 16.62
CA ASN A 165 -13.70 -2.80 15.87
C ASN A 165 -13.09 -1.74 14.94
N PHE A 166 -13.11 -1.99 13.65
CA PHE A 166 -12.59 -1.06 12.65
C PHE A 166 -13.68 -0.15 12.07
N ASP A 167 -14.96 -0.49 12.22
CA ASP A 167 -16.07 0.21 11.57
C ASP A 167 -16.30 1.59 12.19
N ASP A 168 -16.08 1.72 13.50
CA ASP A 168 -16.24 2.97 14.25
C ASP A 168 -14.92 3.74 14.42
N LEU A 169 -13.86 3.29 13.76
CA LEU A 169 -12.52 3.87 13.91
C LEU A 169 -12.49 5.31 13.41
N THR A 170 -11.92 6.19 14.21
CA THR A 170 -11.55 7.55 13.80
C THR A 170 -10.03 7.65 13.70
N VAL A 171 -9.55 8.17 12.59
CA VAL A 171 -8.12 8.31 12.32
C VAL A 171 -7.79 9.77 12.07
N SER A 172 -6.76 10.28 12.74
CA SER A 172 -6.24 11.61 12.53
C SER A 172 -4.78 11.60 12.07
N LEU A 173 -4.43 12.56 11.23
CA LEU A 173 -3.07 12.83 10.80
C LEU A 173 -2.66 14.20 11.35
N THR A 174 -1.51 14.25 12.04
CA THR A 174 -0.96 15.51 12.55
C THR A 174 0.43 15.76 11.99
N LYS A 175 0.80 17.03 11.85
CA LYS A 175 2.16 17.50 11.54
C LYS A 175 2.61 18.51 12.58
N GLY A 176 3.74 18.23 13.24
CA GLY A 176 4.27 19.12 14.28
C GLY A 176 3.30 19.37 15.45
N GLY A 177 2.36 18.46 15.70
CA GLY A 177 1.32 18.57 16.74
C GLY A 177 0.00 19.16 16.26
N GLU A 178 -0.06 19.72 15.06
CA GLU A 178 -1.30 20.29 14.48
C GLU A 178 -2.03 19.23 13.64
N THR A 179 -3.34 19.08 13.84
CA THR A 179 -4.17 18.17 13.04
C THR A 179 -4.34 18.72 11.62
N VAL A 180 -3.86 17.96 10.64
CA VAL A 180 -3.99 18.31 9.22
C VAL A 180 -5.15 17.59 8.53
N GLN A 181 -5.54 16.41 9.05
CA GLN A 181 -6.70 15.66 8.53
C GLN A 181 -7.28 14.75 9.62
N LYS A 182 -8.61 14.53 9.58
CA LYS A 182 -9.32 13.59 10.45
C LYS A 182 -10.43 12.93 9.64
N THR A 183 -10.57 11.60 9.77
CA THR A 183 -11.53 10.80 8.97
C THR A 183 -12.13 9.70 9.84
N ALA A 184 -13.43 9.49 9.74
CA ALA A 184 -14.08 8.31 10.28
C ALA A 184 -14.07 7.17 9.27
N ALA A 185 -13.97 5.92 9.72
CA ALA A 185 -13.95 4.73 8.88
C ALA A 185 -15.30 4.51 8.15
N SER A 186 -16.39 4.71 8.89
CA SER A 186 -17.75 4.47 8.41
C SER A 186 -18.04 5.17 7.08
N GLY A 187 -18.40 4.38 6.06
CA GLY A 187 -18.67 4.86 4.71
C GLY A 187 -17.46 5.34 3.90
N HIS A 188 -16.27 5.42 4.51
CA HIS A 188 -15.06 5.90 3.86
C HIS A 188 -14.18 4.78 3.29
N ILE A 189 -14.10 3.64 3.96
CA ILE A 189 -13.21 2.54 3.62
C ILE A 189 -14.01 1.22 3.54
N ASP A 190 -13.57 0.31 2.68
CA ASP A 190 -14.13 -1.03 2.60
C ASP A 190 -13.78 -1.85 3.85
N ASN A 191 -14.53 -2.91 4.14
CA ASN A 191 -14.16 -3.84 5.19
C ASN A 191 -12.77 -4.43 4.92
N HIS A 192 -11.89 -4.36 5.91
CA HIS A 192 -10.48 -4.75 5.76
C HIS A 192 -10.32 -6.22 5.42
N PHE A 193 -11.11 -7.11 6.04
CA PHE A 193 -11.01 -8.54 5.78
C PHE A 193 -11.61 -8.95 4.45
N GLU A 194 -12.63 -8.24 3.96
CA GLU A 194 -13.10 -8.39 2.58
C GLU A 194 -12.01 -7.95 1.57
N SER A 195 -11.30 -6.87 1.88
CA SER A 195 -10.18 -6.41 1.07
C SER A 195 -9.02 -7.41 1.06
N ILE A 196 -8.68 -8.02 2.22
CA ILE A 196 -7.66 -9.06 2.32
C ILE A 196 -8.10 -10.33 1.56
N ALA A 197 -9.36 -10.73 1.67
CA ALA A 197 -9.91 -11.85 0.89
C ALA A 197 -9.81 -11.61 -0.62
N ALA A 198 -10.17 -10.41 -1.07
CA ALA A 198 -10.01 -10.01 -2.46
C ALA A 198 -8.54 -10.06 -2.92
N LEU A 199 -7.60 -9.63 -2.05
CA LEU A 199 -6.16 -9.75 -2.31
C LEU A 199 -5.72 -11.21 -2.46
N ILE A 200 -6.11 -12.10 -1.55
CA ILE A 200 -5.78 -13.53 -1.60
C ILE A 200 -6.26 -14.13 -2.92
N ASN A 201 -7.53 -13.91 -3.26
CA ASN A 201 -8.14 -14.41 -4.50
C ASN A 201 -7.44 -13.82 -5.74
N ARG A 202 -7.09 -12.53 -5.70
CA ARG A 202 -6.40 -11.89 -6.83
C ARG A 202 -4.97 -12.41 -7.00
N LEU A 203 -4.22 -12.61 -5.92
CA LEU A 203 -2.88 -13.20 -5.95
C LEU A 203 -2.92 -14.61 -6.55
N HIS A 204 -3.91 -15.43 -6.17
CA HIS A 204 -4.08 -16.77 -6.70
C HIS A 204 -4.23 -16.81 -8.23
N GLN A 205 -4.91 -15.83 -8.84
CA GLN A 205 -5.06 -15.71 -10.30
C GLN A 205 -3.70 -15.57 -11.02
N PHE A 206 -2.66 -15.12 -10.32
CA PHE A 206 -1.30 -14.99 -10.82
C PHE A 206 -0.37 -16.09 -10.30
N GLY A 207 -0.91 -17.18 -9.71
CA GLY A 207 -0.13 -18.27 -9.14
C GLY A 207 0.63 -17.90 -7.87
N LEU A 208 0.19 -16.82 -7.18
CA LEU A 208 0.80 -16.30 -5.96
C LEU A 208 -0.07 -16.59 -4.73
N GLY A 209 0.50 -16.36 -3.55
CA GLY A 209 -0.20 -16.41 -2.27
C GLY A 209 0.50 -15.53 -1.24
N LEU A 210 -0.11 -15.41 -0.07
CA LEU A 210 0.50 -14.74 1.06
C LEU A 210 1.42 -15.70 1.82
N LYS A 211 2.48 -15.15 2.41
CA LYS A 211 3.44 -15.88 3.23
C LYS A 211 3.41 -15.37 4.66
N LYS A 212 3.61 -16.28 5.62
CA LYS A 212 3.74 -15.93 7.03
C LYS A 212 4.73 -14.80 7.24
N GLY A 213 4.32 -13.81 8.05
CA GLY A 213 5.13 -12.65 8.39
C GLY A 213 5.04 -11.50 7.40
N GLN A 214 4.45 -11.68 6.22
CA GLN A 214 4.18 -10.58 5.30
C GLN A 214 3.21 -9.57 5.90
N LEU A 215 3.39 -8.29 5.52
CA LEU A 215 2.56 -7.19 5.96
C LEU A 215 1.62 -6.75 4.84
N LEU A 216 0.38 -6.47 5.21
CA LEU A 216 -0.67 -6.05 4.28
C LEU A 216 -1.19 -4.67 4.69
N ILE A 217 -1.43 -3.79 3.72
CA ILE A 217 -2.19 -2.56 3.90
C ILE A 217 -3.41 -2.59 2.98
N THR A 218 -4.54 -2.05 3.45
CA THR A 218 -5.85 -2.36 2.88
C THR A 218 -6.68 -1.15 2.52
N GLY A 219 -6.12 0.05 2.63
CA GLY A 219 -6.79 1.29 2.24
C GLY A 219 -6.56 2.45 3.19
N SER A 220 -6.55 3.64 2.62
CA SER A 220 -6.16 4.86 3.33
C SER A 220 -7.34 5.58 3.97
N TYR A 221 -7.14 6.04 5.22
CA TYR A 221 -8.06 6.95 5.92
C TYR A 221 -7.77 8.41 5.59
N THR A 222 -6.50 8.76 5.45
CA THR A 222 -6.05 10.13 5.14
C THR A 222 -4.98 10.10 4.07
N ARG A 223 -4.87 11.19 3.30
CA ARG A 223 -3.85 11.32 2.27
C ARG A 223 -3.26 12.72 2.31
N GLN A 224 -1.93 12.82 2.39
CA GLN A 224 -1.23 14.09 2.43
C GLN A 224 0.06 14.06 1.61
N THR A 225 0.26 15.08 0.76
CA THR A 225 1.56 15.30 0.11
C THR A 225 2.53 15.93 1.10
N VAL A 226 3.73 15.40 1.17
CA VAL A 226 4.78 15.88 2.08
C VAL A 226 5.76 16.79 1.33
N ASN A 227 5.53 18.10 1.42
CA ASN A 227 6.33 19.10 0.69
C ASN A 227 7.49 19.67 1.51
N ALA A 228 7.51 19.45 2.82
CA ALA A 228 8.53 19.99 3.73
C ALA A 228 8.81 19.03 4.90
N PRO A 229 10.01 19.06 5.47
CA PRO A 229 10.37 18.31 6.67
C PRO A 229 9.36 18.50 7.80
N GLY A 230 9.35 17.52 8.69
CA GLY A 230 8.50 17.58 9.88
C GLY A 230 8.21 16.21 10.48
N LYS A 231 7.74 16.23 11.73
CA LYS A 231 7.24 15.04 12.41
C LYS A 231 5.77 14.86 12.10
N TRP A 232 5.43 13.67 11.63
CA TRP A 232 4.07 13.25 11.29
C TRP A 232 3.61 12.16 12.26
N VAL A 233 2.37 12.25 12.72
CA VAL A 233 1.77 11.24 13.60
C VAL A 233 0.39 10.88 13.06
N GLY A 234 0.17 9.58 12.86
CA GLY A 234 -1.13 8.98 12.63
C GLY A 234 -1.67 8.45 13.95
N ASP A 235 -2.85 8.89 14.35
CA ASP A 235 -3.53 8.43 15.56
C ASP A 235 -4.79 7.66 15.15
N PHE A 236 -4.83 6.39 15.45
CA PHE A 236 -5.94 5.47 15.20
C PHE A 236 -6.62 5.22 16.54
N GLU A 237 -7.74 5.87 16.77
CA GLU A 237 -8.44 5.88 18.05
C GLU A 237 -8.76 4.44 18.51
N GLY A 238 -8.24 4.05 19.68
CA GLY A 238 -8.39 2.68 20.24
C GLY A 238 -7.39 1.63 19.70
N ILE A 239 -6.67 1.90 18.60
CA ILE A 239 -5.66 0.97 18.05
C ILE A 239 -4.24 1.40 18.45
N GLY A 240 -3.93 2.69 18.34
CA GLY A 240 -2.62 3.22 18.68
C GLY A 240 -2.13 4.29 17.72
N LYS A 241 -0.82 4.60 17.82
CA LYS A 241 -0.20 5.66 17.02
C LYS A 241 0.98 5.12 16.23
N VAL A 242 1.19 5.76 15.09
CA VAL A 242 2.39 5.61 14.27
C VAL A 242 3.00 6.98 14.04
N GLU A 243 4.31 7.08 14.06
CA GLU A 243 5.00 8.34 13.81
C GLU A 243 6.20 8.17 12.89
N VAL A 244 6.52 9.22 12.16
CA VAL A 244 7.69 9.29 11.29
C VAL A 244 8.20 10.72 11.23
N THR A 245 9.51 10.88 11.21
CA THR A 245 10.14 12.17 10.95
C THR A 245 10.63 12.20 9.50
N VAL A 246 10.16 13.15 8.72
CA VAL A 246 10.63 13.39 7.36
C VAL A 246 11.65 14.52 7.38
N THR A 247 12.84 14.30 6.80
CA THR A 247 13.94 15.27 6.71
C THR A 247 14.20 15.72 5.27
#